data_59b376513a16eb080610728dd2b21841
#
_entry.id   59b376513a16eb080610728dd2b21841
#
_cell.length_a   1.000
_cell.length_b   1.000
_cell.length_c   1.000
_cell.angle_alpha   90.00
_cell.angle_beta   90.00
_cell.angle_gamma   90.00
#
_symmetry.space_group_name_H-M   'P 1'
#
loop_
_entity.id
_entity.type
_entity.pdbx_description
1 polymer ?
#
loop_
_entity_poly.entity_id
_entity_poly.type
_entity_poly.pdbx_seq_one_letter_code
_entity_poly.pdbx_strand_id
1 'polypeptide(L)'
;TAITKNRKRAIWLPLLILVTLAAVATAGYSYWRMQQHSTTESKTETPPPAAPVFFALDTFTVNLGDADRVLYLGITLRLKDEATRARLSEYLPEVRSRLLLLLSRQDATQLATDAGKQKLAAAIKETLSTPLIAGHPQQDVTDVLYTAFILR
;
A
#
# COMPACT_ATOMS: atom_id res chain seq x y z
N THR A 1 -10.23 85.93 23.36
CA THR A 1 -11.35 85.02 23.14
C THR A 1 -11.13 84.02 21.96
N ALA A 2 -10.15 83.19 22.03
CA ALA A 2 -9.97 82.13 21.04
C ALA A 2 -9.42 80.86 21.72
N ILE A 3 -10.17 80.27 22.64
CA ILE A 3 -9.72 79.03 23.29
C ILE A 3 -10.76 77.90 23.16
N THR A 4 -11.66 77.96 22.23
CA THR A 4 -12.67 76.90 22.10
C THR A 4 -12.51 76.04 20.83
N LYS A 5 -11.46 76.25 20.01
CA LYS A 5 -11.29 75.52 18.77
C LYS A 5 -10.38 74.29 18.86
N ASN A 6 -9.67 74.12 19.94
CA ASN A 6 -8.68 73.02 20.08
C ASN A 6 -9.20 71.78 20.84
N ARG A 7 -10.36 71.90 21.53
CA ARG A 7 -10.91 70.75 22.27
C ARG A 7 -11.40 69.57 21.34
N LYS A 8 -11.92 69.94 20.19
CA LYS A 8 -12.41 68.92 19.24
C LYS A 8 -11.25 68.19 18.55
N ARG A 9 -10.12 68.88 18.33
CA ARG A 9 -8.91 68.22 17.76
C ARG A 9 -8.20 67.37 18.81
N ALA A 10 -8.25 67.68 20.08
CA ALA A 10 -7.65 66.91 21.14
C ALA A 10 -8.40 65.57 21.41
N ILE A 11 -9.67 65.49 21.10
CA ILE A 11 -10.45 64.25 21.22
C ILE A 11 -10.32 63.37 19.97
N TRP A 12 -10.06 63.97 18.84
CA TRP A 12 -9.87 63.22 17.57
C TRP A 12 -8.54 62.45 17.51
N LEU A 13 -7.49 62.99 18.10
CA LEU A 13 -6.18 62.32 18.16
C LEU A 13 -6.23 60.98 18.93
N PRO A 14 -6.76 60.91 20.16
CA PRO A 14 -6.87 59.61 20.87
C PRO A 14 -7.87 58.68 20.21
N LEU A 15 -8.92 59.21 19.59
CA LEU A 15 -9.88 58.38 18.81
C LEU A 15 -9.21 57.76 17.58
N LEU A 16 -8.38 58.51 16.87
CA LEU A 16 -7.66 58.05 15.70
C LEU A 16 -6.61 56.99 16.07
N ILE A 17 -5.93 57.15 17.19
CA ILE A 17 -4.99 56.19 17.77
C ILE A 17 -5.74 54.91 18.16
N LEU A 18 -6.91 55.01 18.75
CA LEU A 18 -7.72 53.86 19.14
C LEU A 18 -8.20 53.04 17.92
N VAL A 19 -8.62 53.74 16.86
CA VAL A 19 -9.03 53.09 15.62
C VAL A 19 -7.87 52.40 14.92
N THR A 20 -6.68 53.00 14.88
CA THR A 20 -5.49 52.38 14.29
C THR A 20 -5.02 51.18 15.09
N LEU A 21 -5.06 51.24 16.40
CA LEU A 21 -4.73 50.10 17.27
C LEU A 21 -5.73 48.93 17.09
N ALA A 22 -7.01 49.21 16.96
CA ALA A 22 -8.03 48.20 16.66
C ALA A 22 -7.82 47.57 15.29
N ALA A 23 -7.47 48.36 14.25
CA ALA A 23 -7.18 47.86 12.93
C ALA A 23 -5.93 46.94 12.89
N VAL A 24 -4.87 47.31 13.60
CA VAL A 24 -3.65 46.49 13.72
C VAL A 24 -3.93 45.21 14.49
N ALA A 25 -4.71 45.25 15.55
CA ALA A 25 -5.07 44.07 16.32
C ALA A 25 -5.91 43.08 15.52
N THR A 26 -6.89 43.58 14.73
CA THR A 26 -7.71 42.70 13.86
C THR A 26 -6.91 42.11 12.70
N ALA A 27 -6.00 42.89 12.10
CA ALA A 27 -5.13 42.38 11.03
C ALA A 27 -4.14 41.33 11.58
N GLY A 28 -3.53 41.57 12.74
CA GLY A 28 -2.62 40.62 13.40
C GLY A 28 -3.35 39.33 13.80
N TYR A 29 -4.57 39.43 14.32
CA TYR A 29 -5.38 38.28 14.68
C TYR A 29 -5.81 37.46 13.46
N SER A 30 -6.20 38.14 12.38
CA SER A 30 -6.54 37.47 11.12
C SER A 30 -5.33 36.79 10.50
N TYR A 31 -4.17 37.41 10.54
CA TYR A 31 -2.92 36.81 10.03
C TYR A 31 -2.50 35.59 10.86
N TRP A 32 -2.61 35.68 12.17
CA TRP A 32 -2.29 34.56 13.07
C TRP A 32 -3.28 33.39 12.89
N ARG A 33 -4.56 33.69 12.69
CA ARG A 33 -5.60 32.70 12.41
C ARG A 33 -5.39 32.04 11.04
N MET A 34 -4.93 32.77 10.03
CA MET A 34 -4.56 32.25 8.72
C MET A 34 -3.38 31.29 8.81
N GLN A 35 -2.37 31.58 9.62
CA GLN A 35 -1.26 30.67 9.87
C GLN A 35 -1.70 29.39 10.61
N GLN A 36 -2.63 29.50 11.55
CA GLN A 36 -3.17 28.32 12.22
C GLN A 36 -4.03 27.45 11.29
N HIS A 37 -4.71 28.05 10.31
CA HIS A 37 -5.44 27.29 9.28
C HIS A 37 -4.52 26.68 8.22
N SER A 38 -3.32 27.20 8.04
CA SER A 38 -2.33 26.60 7.15
C SER A 38 -1.66 25.34 7.73
N THR A 39 -1.86 25.08 9.03
CA THR A 39 -1.27 23.92 9.69
C THR A 39 -2.30 22.81 9.97
N THR A 40 -3.55 22.96 9.52
CA THR A 40 -4.59 21.96 9.81
C THR A 40 -5.39 21.55 8.57
N GLU A 41 -4.81 21.71 7.39
CA GLU A 41 -5.21 20.92 6.22
C GLU A 41 -3.99 20.27 5.59
N SER A 42 -3.16 19.63 6.39
CA SER A 42 -2.76 18.29 6.03
C SER A 42 -4.01 17.44 6.19
N LYS A 43 -4.92 17.53 5.20
CA LYS A 43 -5.66 16.38 4.79
C LYS A 43 -4.60 15.29 4.75
N THR A 44 -4.62 14.42 5.72
CA THR A 44 -4.00 13.11 5.61
C THR A 44 -4.73 12.49 4.43
N GLU A 45 -4.31 12.83 3.22
CA GLU A 45 -4.52 11.94 2.10
C GLU A 45 -3.84 10.69 2.58
N THR A 46 -4.64 9.75 3.04
CA THR A 46 -4.24 8.36 3.10
C THR A 46 -3.54 8.15 1.77
N PRO A 47 -2.22 7.89 1.74
CA PRO A 47 -1.53 7.71 0.48
C PRO A 47 -2.38 6.72 -0.32
N PRO A 48 -2.67 7.00 -1.60
CA PRO A 48 -3.50 6.09 -2.38
C PRO A 48 -2.93 4.70 -2.17
N PRO A 49 -3.78 3.68 -1.91
CA PRO A 49 -3.29 2.34 -1.62
C PRO A 49 -2.30 1.99 -2.72
N ALA A 50 -1.08 1.62 -2.32
CA ALA A 50 -0.01 1.32 -3.25
C ALA A 50 -0.55 0.36 -4.31
N ALA A 51 -0.36 0.68 -5.59
CA ALA A 51 -0.81 -0.15 -6.69
C ALA A 51 -0.28 -1.58 -6.47
N PRO A 52 -1.11 -2.62 -6.62
CA PRO A 52 -0.66 -3.99 -6.42
C PRO A 52 0.45 -4.32 -7.41
N VAL A 53 1.49 -4.97 -6.92
CA VAL A 53 2.60 -5.45 -7.75
C VAL A 53 2.31 -6.89 -8.13
N PHE A 54 2.34 -7.19 -9.42
CA PHE A 54 2.15 -8.53 -9.93
C PHE A 54 3.47 -9.13 -10.40
N PHE A 55 3.66 -10.41 -10.11
CA PHE A 55 4.79 -11.20 -10.57
C PHE A 55 4.28 -12.47 -11.24
N ALA A 56 4.35 -12.50 -12.57
CA ALA A 56 3.96 -13.67 -13.34
C ALA A 56 5.08 -14.73 -13.30
N LEU A 57 4.72 -15.93 -12.92
CA LEU A 57 5.58 -17.10 -13.01
C LEU A 57 5.31 -17.82 -14.33
N ASP A 58 6.34 -18.47 -14.87
CA ASP A 58 6.15 -19.38 -15.99
C ASP A 58 5.21 -20.52 -15.62
N THR A 59 4.56 -21.08 -16.61
CA THR A 59 3.68 -22.23 -16.42
C THR A 59 4.45 -23.46 -15.92
N PHE A 60 3.82 -24.18 -15.00
CA PHE A 60 4.31 -25.43 -14.45
C PHE A 60 3.58 -26.60 -15.10
N THR A 61 4.33 -27.61 -15.50
CA THR A 61 3.78 -28.90 -15.93
C THR A 61 4.33 -29.95 -14.98
N VAL A 62 3.46 -30.56 -14.21
CA VAL A 62 3.83 -31.47 -13.12
C VAL A 62 3.04 -32.77 -13.24
N ASN A 63 3.72 -33.89 -13.13
CA ASN A 63 3.08 -35.19 -12.94
C ASN A 63 2.65 -35.32 -11.48
N LEU A 64 1.39 -35.63 -11.26
CA LEU A 64 0.84 -35.83 -9.91
C LEU A 64 1.00 -37.31 -9.53
N GLY A 65 1.72 -37.52 -8.43
CA GLY A 65 2.01 -38.77 -7.71
C GLY A 65 1.47 -40.10 -8.29
N ASP A 66 0.32 -40.54 -7.78
CA ASP A 66 -0.19 -41.92 -7.99
C ASP A 66 -1.12 -42.09 -9.20
N ALA A 67 -1.40 -41.03 -9.91
CA ALA A 67 -2.23 -41.11 -11.12
C ALA A 67 -1.38 -40.64 -12.30
N ASP A 68 -1.56 -41.28 -13.45
CA ASP A 68 -1.02 -40.81 -14.73
C ASP A 68 -1.67 -39.46 -15.11
N ARG A 69 -1.68 -38.52 -14.17
CA ARG A 69 -2.29 -37.22 -14.30
C ARG A 69 -1.25 -36.12 -14.34
N VAL A 70 -1.46 -35.23 -15.26
CA VAL A 70 -0.60 -34.04 -15.45
C VAL A 70 -1.36 -32.77 -15.07
N LEU A 71 -0.75 -31.99 -14.19
CA LEU A 71 -1.22 -30.65 -13.87
C LEU A 71 -0.44 -29.63 -14.70
N TYR A 72 -1.19 -28.84 -15.46
CA TYR A 72 -0.68 -27.66 -16.14
C TYR A 72 -1.19 -26.43 -15.39
N LEU A 73 -0.27 -25.63 -14.82
CA LEU A 73 -0.61 -24.56 -13.90
C LEU A 73 0.14 -23.27 -14.23
N GLY A 74 -0.60 -22.21 -14.52
CA GLY A 74 -0.10 -20.85 -14.62
C GLY A 74 -0.39 -20.08 -13.34
N ILE A 75 0.60 -19.40 -12.79
CA ILE A 75 0.50 -18.66 -11.54
C ILE A 75 0.99 -17.24 -11.73
N THR A 76 0.23 -16.29 -11.20
CA THR A 76 0.68 -14.90 -10.99
C THR A 76 0.54 -14.56 -9.52
N LEU A 77 1.60 -14.03 -8.93
CA LEU A 77 1.61 -13.60 -7.54
C LEU A 77 1.23 -12.13 -7.43
N ARG A 78 0.42 -11.80 -6.45
CA ARG A 78 0.23 -10.42 -6.00
C ARG A 78 1.16 -10.18 -4.83
N LEU A 79 1.97 -9.13 -4.92
CA LEU A 79 3.00 -8.79 -3.96
C LEU A 79 2.71 -7.45 -3.31
N LYS A 80 3.25 -7.24 -2.11
CA LYS A 80 3.11 -5.99 -1.37
C LYS A 80 3.89 -4.85 -2.02
N ASP A 81 5.12 -5.13 -2.49
CA ASP A 81 6.05 -4.12 -2.98
C ASP A 81 7.00 -4.65 -4.06
N GLU A 82 7.68 -3.72 -4.74
CA GLU A 82 8.69 -4.03 -5.76
C GLU A 82 9.95 -4.69 -5.18
N ALA A 83 10.27 -4.46 -3.92
CA ALA A 83 11.41 -5.12 -3.27
C ALA A 83 11.20 -6.63 -3.18
N THR A 84 9.98 -7.08 -2.86
CA THR A 84 9.59 -8.49 -2.88
C THR A 84 9.68 -9.07 -4.28
N ARG A 85 9.20 -8.34 -5.29
CA ARG A 85 9.31 -8.75 -6.70
C ARG A 85 10.76 -8.94 -7.12
N ALA A 86 11.64 -8.00 -6.81
CA ALA A 86 13.06 -8.09 -7.13
C ALA A 86 13.71 -9.32 -6.49
N ARG A 87 13.40 -9.62 -5.22
CA ARG A 87 13.92 -10.80 -4.53
C ARG A 87 13.42 -12.10 -5.15
N LEU A 88 12.13 -12.19 -5.48
CA LEU A 88 11.58 -13.38 -6.16
C LEU A 88 12.20 -13.59 -7.52
N SER A 89 12.47 -12.53 -8.27
CA SER A 89 13.13 -12.59 -9.57
C SER A 89 14.60 -13.02 -9.44
N GLU A 90 15.31 -12.49 -8.47
CA GLU A 90 16.72 -12.83 -8.20
C GLU A 90 16.88 -14.30 -7.83
N TYR A 91 15.97 -14.84 -7.01
CA TYR A 91 15.98 -16.23 -6.55
C TYR A 91 14.95 -17.11 -7.25
N LEU A 92 14.64 -16.81 -8.50
CA LEU A 92 13.64 -17.53 -9.29
C LEU A 92 13.85 -19.04 -9.35
N PRO A 93 15.07 -19.58 -9.50
CA PRO A 93 15.30 -21.03 -9.45
C PRO A 93 14.85 -21.66 -8.14
N GLU A 94 15.08 -21.02 -7.01
CA GLU A 94 14.62 -21.48 -5.70
C GLU A 94 13.09 -21.46 -5.61
N VAL A 95 12.47 -20.39 -6.07
CA VAL A 95 11.01 -20.25 -6.14
C VAL A 95 10.41 -21.39 -6.97
N ARG A 96 10.95 -21.65 -8.15
CA ARG A 96 10.48 -22.72 -9.04
C ARG A 96 10.66 -24.09 -8.41
N SER A 97 11.79 -24.35 -7.79
CA SER A 97 12.07 -25.63 -7.10
C SER A 97 11.08 -25.91 -5.99
N ARG A 98 10.82 -24.93 -5.13
CA ARG A 98 9.84 -25.06 -4.03
C ARG A 98 8.42 -25.33 -4.56
N LEU A 99 8.02 -24.61 -5.60
CA LEU A 99 6.70 -24.83 -6.22
C LEU A 99 6.58 -26.19 -6.87
N LEU A 100 7.60 -26.64 -7.59
CA LEU A 100 7.60 -27.98 -8.18
C LEU A 100 7.46 -29.07 -7.13
N LEU A 101 8.21 -28.97 -6.03
CA LEU A 101 8.11 -29.92 -4.91
C LEU A 101 6.73 -29.88 -4.25
N LEU A 102 6.16 -28.70 -4.07
CA LEU A 102 4.82 -28.56 -3.51
C LEU A 102 3.76 -29.16 -4.43
N LEU A 103 3.82 -28.84 -5.72
CA LEU A 103 2.84 -29.28 -6.71
C LEU A 103 2.91 -30.79 -6.94
N SER A 104 4.09 -31.39 -6.95
CA SER A 104 4.27 -32.84 -7.15
C SER A 104 3.68 -33.69 -6.01
N ARG A 105 3.45 -33.10 -4.85
CA ARG A 105 2.84 -33.79 -3.69
C ARG A 105 1.33 -33.67 -3.62
N GLN A 106 0.72 -32.96 -4.59
CA GLN A 106 -0.72 -32.74 -4.57
C GLN A 106 -1.49 -33.98 -5.07
N ASP A 107 -2.69 -34.14 -4.55
CA ASP A 107 -3.62 -35.19 -4.96
C ASP A 107 -4.52 -34.66 -6.09
N ALA A 108 -4.55 -35.36 -7.22
CA ALA A 108 -5.37 -35.00 -8.37
C ALA A 108 -6.87 -34.93 -8.03
N THR A 109 -7.35 -35.79 -7.16
CA THR A 109 -8.76 -35.81 -6.73
C THR A 109 -9.13 -34.56 -5.96
N GLN A 110 -8.23 -34.12 -5.07
CA GLN A 110 -8.41 -32.89 -4.30
C GLN A 110 -8.37 -31.65 -5.21
N LEU A 111 -7.46 -31.61 -6.17
CA LEU A 111 -7.30 -30.49 -7.11
C LEU A 111 -8.46 -30.35 -8.09
N ALA A 112 -9.27 -31.38 -8.28
CA ALA A 112 -10.48 -31.32 -9.09
C ALA A 112 -11.59 -30.50 -8.42
N THR A 113 -11.51 -30.23 -7.10
CA THR A 113 -12.50 -29.47 -6.34
C THR A 113 -12.09 -28.01 -6.18
N ASP A 114 -13.06 -27.11 -6.04
CA ASP A 114 -12.79 -25.69 -5.77
C ASP A 114 -12.11 -25.49 -4.40
N ALA A 115 -12.50 -26.25 -3.39
CA ALA A 115 -11.86 -26.24 -2.08
C ALA A 115 -10.38 -26.67 -2.16
N GLY A 116 -10.07 -27.69 -2.96
CA GLY A 116 -8.70 -28.14 -3.19
C GLY A 116 -7.83 -27.10 -3.91
N LYS A 117 -8.38 -26.38 -4.89
CA LYS A 117 -7.70 -25.26 -5.56
C LYS A 117 -7.40 -24.12 -4.61
N GLN A 118 -8.35 -23.75 -3.74
CA GLN A 118 -8.15 -22.72 -2.71
C GLN A 118 -7.08 -23.15 -1.69
N LYS A 119 -7.11 -24.39 -1.27
CA LYS A 119 -6.10 -24.97 -0.36
C LYS A 119 -4.71 -24.94 -0.99
N LEU A 120 -4.60 -25.26 -2.28
CA LEU A 120 -3.35 -25.16 -3.01
C LEU A 120 -2.85 -23.71 -3.09
N ALA A 121 -3.72 -22.75 -3.38
CA ALA A 121 -3.34 -21.34 -3.40
C ALA A 121 -2.79 -20.89 -2.04
N ALA A 122 -3.42 -21.28 -0.94
CA ALA A 122 -2.93 -21.01 0.40
C ALA A 122 -1.58 -21.65 0.69
N ALA A 123 -1.36 -22.89 0.26
CA ALA A 123 -0.08 -23.60 0.40
C ALA A 123 1.03 -22.94 -0.42
N ILE A 124 0.74 -22.49 -1.63
CA ILE A 124 1.68 -21.74 -2.47
C ILE A 124 2.08 -20.44 -1.79
N LYS A 125 1.10 -19.68 -1.29
CA LYS A 125 1.34 -18.43 -0.56
C LYS A 125 2.22 -18.64 0.65
N GLU A 126 1.95 -19.63 1.47
CA GLU A 126 2.74 -19.98 2.65
C GLU A 126 4.17 -20.38 2.27
N THR A 127 4.32 -21.24 1.28
CA THR A 127 5.63 -21.72 0.80
C THR A 127 6.51 -20.58 0.28
N LEU A 128 5.92 -19.62 -0.44
CA LEU A 128 6.64 -18.48 -1.00
C LEU A 128 6.82 -17.34 -0.02
N SER A 129 6.05 -17.28 1.06
CA SER A 129 6.21 -16.28 2.12
C SER A 129 7.39 -16.58 3.02
N THR A 130 7.86 -17.82 3.08
CA THR A 130 9.06 -18.19 3.85
C THR A 130 10.33 -17.59 3.23
N PRO A 131 11.37 -17.27 4.02
CA PRO A 131 12.62 -16.77 3.47
C PRO A 131 13.18 -17.69 2.38
N LEU A 132 13.58 -17.14 1.25
CA LEU A 132 14.19 -17.89 0.15
C LEU A 132 15.59 -18.36 0.49
N ILE A 133 16.29 -17.58 1.28
CA ILE A 133 17.63 -17.90 1.81
C ILE A 133 17.61 -17.73 3.32
N ALA A 134 18.31 -18.58 4.03
CA ALA A 134 18.45 -18.50 5.48
C ALA A 134 19.01 -17.14 5.91
N GLY A 135 18.37 -16.51 6.89
CA GLY A 135 18.73 -15.19 7.41
C GLY A 135 18.18 -13.99 6.64
N HIS A 136 17.48 -14.22 5.52
CA HIS A 136 16.78 -13.17 4.80
C HIS A 136 15.36 -12.94 5.34
N PRO A 137 14.77 -11.74 5.14
CA PRO A 137 13.40 -11.48 5.56
C PRO A 137 12.39 -12.33 4.79
N GLN A 138 11.21 -12.50 5.38
CA GLN A 138 10.08 -13.16 4.72
C GLN A 138 9.65 -12.39 3.46
N GLN A 139 9.05 -13.11 2.53
CA GLN A 139 8.47 -12.52 1.32
C GLN A 139 7.03 -12.08 1.59
N ASP A 140 6.69 -10.88 1.13
CA ASP A 140 5.34 -10.33 1.29
C ASP A 140 4.44 -10.68 0.10
N VAL A 141 4.08 -11.95 -0.01
CA VAL A 141 3.11 -12.44 -0.99
C VAL A 141 1.71 -12.23 -0.42
N THR A 142 0.93 -11.37 -1.05
CA THR A 142 -0.42 -11.03 -0.58
C THR A 142 -1.49 -11.98 -1.10
N ASP A 143 -1.33 -12.46 -2.34
CA ASP A 143 -2.29 -13.36 -2.95
C ASP A 143 -1.66 -14.19 -4.06
N VAL A 144 -2.34 -15.29 -4.42
CA VAL A 144 -1.94 -16.20 -5.50
C VAL A 144 -3.09 -16.29 -6.51
N LEU A 145 -2.79 -15.95 -7.76
CA LEU A 145 -3.77 -15.95 -8.85
C LEU A 145 -3.43 -17.06 -9.84
N TYR A 146 -4.42 -17.87 -10.16
CA TYR A 146 -4.30 -18.85 -11.23
C TYR A 146 -4.61 -18.20 -12.57
N THR A 147 -3.69 -18.28 -13.50
CA THR A 147 -3.87 -17.82 -14.89
C THR A 147 -4.19 -18.96 -15.84
N ALA A 148 -3.81 -20.17 -15.48
CA ALA A 148 -4.20 -21.42 -16.16
C ALA A 148 -4.28 -22.54 -15.13
N PHE A 149 -5.26 -23.43 -15.27
CA PHE A 149 -5.41 -24.61 -14.43
C PHE A 149 -6.02 -25.72 -15.26
N ILE A 150 -5.21 -26.67 -15.69
CA ILE A 150 -5.63 -27.81 -16.49
C ILE A 150 -5.13 -29.09 -15.81
N LEU A 151 -6.06 -29.95 -15.50
CA LEU A 151 -5.78 -31.26 -14.94
C LEU A 151 -6.22 -32.33 -15.96
N ARG A 152 -5.26 -33.12 -16.43
CA ARG A 152 -5.49 -34.20 -17.45
C ARG A 152 -5.10 -35.53 -16.88
#